data_fef5f6942d94e045959c753fcf490438
#
_entry.id   fef5f6942d94e045959c753fcf490438
#
_cell.length_a   1.000
_cell.length_b   1.000
_cell.length_c   1.000
_cell.angle_alpha   90.00
_cell.angle_beta   90.00
_cell.angle_gamma   90.00
#
_symmetry.space_group_name_H-M   'P 1'
#
loop_
_entity.id
_entity.type
_entity.pdbx_description
1 polymer ?
#
loop_
_entity_poly.entity_id
_entity_poly.type
_entity_poly.pdbx_seq_one_letter_code
_entity_poly.pdbx_strand_id
1 'polypeptide(L)'
;MSLSEFFASLNQNGQLLAGLGAVFAALFAGIGSAVGVGHAGQAGAAVIAEDPDQFGSVLVLQLLPGTQGIYGLLIGFVIASKANLLGAGSAISPEAGMSLFLAALPIA
;
A
#
# COMPACT_ATOMS: atom_id res chain seq x y z
N MET A 1 -10.86 -13.40 21.14
CA MET A 1 -11.77 -12.46 20.42
C MET A 1 -12.40 -13.20 19.25
N SER A 2 -13.74 -13.22 19.20
CA SER A 2 -14.43 -13.82 18.07
C SER A 2 -14.43 -12.87 16.87
N LEU A 3 -14.77 -13.39 15.70
CA LEU A 3 -14.83 -12.59 14.48
C LEU A 3 -15.88 -11.47 14.60
N SER A 4 -17.03 -11.76 15.21
CA SER A 4 -18.07 -10.75 15.40
C SER A 4 -17.64 -9.66 16.36
N GLU A 5 -16.91 -9.99 17.41
CA GLU A 5 -16.34 -8.99 18.33
C GLU A 5 -15.31 -8.12 17.63
N PHE A 6 -14.49 -8.70 16.77
CA PHE A 6 -13.51 -7.96 15.98
C PHE A 6 -14.22 -6.95 15.06
N PHE A 7 -15.25 -7.36 14.33
CA PHE A 7 -16.00 -6.44 13.47
C PHE A 7 -16.72 -5.36 14.26
N ALA A 8 -17.24 -5.69 15.44
CA ALA A 8 -17.85 -4.68 16.31
C ALA A 8 -16.82 -3.64 16.78
N SER A 9 -15.61 -4.08 17.10
CA SER A 9 -14.51 -3.18 17.46
C SER A 9 -14.13 -2.25 16.31
N LEU A 10 -14.12 -2.74 15.08
CA LEU A 10 -13.84 -1.92 13.90
C LEU A 10 -14.85 -0.79 13.76
N ASN A 11 -16.13 -1.08 13.99
CA ASN A 11 -17.19 -0.07 13.85
C ASN A 11 -17.12 0.99 14.95
N GLN A 12 -16.50 0.69 16.10
CA GLN A 12 -16.45 1.60 17.23
C GLN A 12 -15.10 2.29 17.39
N ASN A 13 -14.06 1.81 16.70
CA ASN A 13 -12.70 2.32 16.86
C ASN A 13 -12.20 2.87 15.52
N GLY A 14 -12.22 4.21 15.40
CA GLY A 14 -11.75 4.87 14.19
C GLY A 14 -10.28 4.63 13.88
N GLN A 15 -9.43 4.51 14.92
CA GLN A 15 -8.01 4.22 14.72
C GLN A 15 -7.81 2.83 14.12
N LEU A 16 -8.61 1.85 14.53
CA LEU A 16 -8.51 0.50 13.99
C LEU A 16 -8.91 0.45 12.53
N LEU A 17 -9.99 1.15 12.15
CA LEU A 17 -10.39 1.26 10.74
C LEU A 17 -9.33 1.95 9.90
N ALA A 18 -8.78 3.06 10.40
CA ALA A 18 -7.72 3.78 9.70
C ALA A 18 -6.46 2.92 9.58
N GLY A 19 -6.14 2.15 10.63
CA GLY A 19 -5.01 1.22 10.61
C GLY A 19 -5.15 0.16 9.54
N LEU A 20 -6.36 -0.40 9.36
CA LEU A 20 -6.63 -1.33 8.27
C LEU A 20 -6.44 -0.66 6.91
N GLY A 21 -6.88 0.58 6.76
CA GLY A 21 -6.66 1.34 5.53
C GLY A 21 -5.18 1.52 5.23
N ALA A 22 -4.40 1.88 6.24
CA ALA A 22 -2.95 2.04 6.09
C ALA A 22 -2.28 0.73 5.67
N VAL A 23 -2.66 -0.39 6.29
CA VAL A 23 -2.13 -1.72 5.96
C VAL A 23 -2.53 -2.10 4.54
N PHE A 24 -3.78 -1.90 4.15
CA PHE A 24 -4.24 -2.22 2.81
C PHE A 24 -3.51 -1.40 1.76
N ALA A 25 -3.31 -0.10 2.01
CA ALA A 25 -2.59 0.75 1.08
C ALA A 25 -1.17 0.23 0.84
N ALA A 26 -0.44 -0.06 1.92
CA ALA A 26 0.94 -0.52 1.82
C ALA A 26 1.00 -1.96 1.26
N LEU A 27 0.14 -2.86 1.75
CA LEU A 27 0.20 -4.28 1.44
C LEU A 27 -0.22 -4.56 -0.01
N PHE A 28 -1.39 -4.11 -0.42
CA PHE A 28 -1.89 -4.42 -1.76
C PHE A 28 -1.11 -3.68 -2.85
N ALA A 29 -0.75 -2.43 -2.60
CA ALA A 29 0.12 -1.71 -3.53
C ALA A 29 1.49 -2.39 -3.62
N GLY A 30 2.03 -2.85 -2.49
CA GLY A 30 3.30 -3.57 -2.44
C GLY A 30 3.24 -4.90 -3.18
N ILE A 31 2.17 -5.68 -3.01
CA ILE A 31 1.99 -6.94 -3.71
C ILE A 31 1.90 -6.70 -5.23
N GLY A 32 1.08 -5.74 -5.66
CA GLY A 32 0.95 -5.41 -7.07
C GLY A 32 2.27 -4.93 -7.65
N SER A 33 3.00 -4.11 -6.92
CA SER A 33 4.32 -3.63 -7.31
C SER A 33 5.30 -4.80 -7.48
N ALA A 34 5.34 -5.71 -6.51
CA ALA A 34 6.24 -6.86 -6.55
C ALA A 34 5.96 -7.75 -7.76
N VAL A 35 4.69 -8.05 -8.02
CA VAL A 35 4.29 -8.84 -9.19
C VAL A 35 4.67 -8.12 -10.47
N GLY A 36 4.39 -6.82 -10.57
CA GLY A 36 4.71 -6.03 -11.75
C GLY A 36 6.20 -5.94 -12.02
N VAL A 37 6.99 -5.69 -10.99
CA VAL A 37 8.45 -5.67 -11.11
C VAL A 37 8.98 -7.04 -11.55
N GLY A 38 8.41 -8.11 -11.00
CA GLY A 38 8.80 -9.46 -11.38
C GLY A 38 8.53 -9.76 -12.86
N HIS A 39 7.33 -9.42 -13.35
CA HIS A 39 6.99 -9.60 -14.76
C HIS A 39 7.86 -8.74 -15.69
N ALA A 40 8.05 -7.47 -15.35
CA ALA A 40 8.90 -6.58 -16.12
C ALA A 40 10.34 -7.07 -16.14
N GLY A 41 10.84 -7.59 -15.01
CA GLY A 41 12.19 -8.15 -14.92
C GLY A 41 12.38 -9.38 -15.77
N GLN A 42 11.40 -10.29 -15.80
CA GLN A 42 11.47 -11.50 -16.63
C GLN A 42 11.49 -11.15 -18.12
N ALA A 43 10.59 -10.26 -18.55
CA ALA A 43 10.56 -9.80 -19.94
C ALA A 43 11.84 -9.04 -20.30
N GLY A 44 12.30 -8.20 -19.39
CA GLY A 44 13.51 -7.41 -19.60
C GLY A 44 14.78 -8.26 -19.71
N ALA A 45 14.85 -9.34 -18.92
CA ALA A 45 15.97 -10.26 -18.99
C ALA A 45 16.13 -10.88 -20.37
N ALA A 46 15.00 -11.23 -21.01
CA ALA A 46 15.01 -11.76 -22.37
C ALA A 46 15.54 -10.73 -23.38
N VAL A 47 15.12 -9.46 -23.23
CA VAL A 47 15.58 -8.38 -24.10
C VAL A 47 17.08 -8.14 -23.95
N ILE A 48 17.57 -8.09 -22.71
CA ILE A 48 19.00 -7.85 -22.43
C ILE A 48 19.85 -9.00 -22.94
N ALA A 49 19.33 -10.23 -22.91
CA ALA A 49 20.05 -11.39 -23.44
C ALA A 49 20.29 -11.28 -24.94
N GLU A 50 19.35 -10.66 -25.68
CA GLU A 50 19.49 -10.46 -27.12
C GLU A 50 20.23 -9.18 -27.45
N ASP A 51 20.02 -8.12 -26.68
CA ASP A 51 20.62 -6.80 -26.92
C ASP A 51 21.00 -6.17 -25.57
N PRO A 52 22.24 -6.37 -25.11
CA PRO A 52 22.70 -5.81 -23.83
C PRO A 52 22.66 -4.27 -23.77
N ASP A 53 22.64 -3.58 -24.90
CA ASP A 53 22.58 -2.12 -24.92
C ASP A 53 21.22 -1.59 -24.45
N GLN A 54 20.21 -2.46 -24.34
CA GLN A 54 18.88 -2.08 -23.86
C GLN A 54 18.76 -2.09 -22.33
N PHE A 55 19.84 -2.35 -21.61
CA PHE A 55 19.80 -2.44 -20.13
C PHE A 55 19.19 -1.19 -19.50
N GLY A 56 19.59 0.02 -19.92
CA GLY A 56 19.07 1.25 -19.37
C GLY A 56 17.56 1.42 -19.58
N SER A 57 17.08 1.13 -20.78
CA SER A 57 15.65 1.21 -21.11
C SER A 57 14.83 0.20 -20.32
N VAL A 58 15.33 -1.03 -20.19
CA VAL A 58 14.67 -2.08 -19.41
C VAL A 58 14.59 -1.69 -17.94
N LEU A 59 15.67 -1.14 -17.39
CA LEU A 59 15.71 -0.71 -16.00
C LEU A 59 14.64 0.35 -15.73
N VAL A 60 14.50 1.35 -16.61
CA VAL A 60 13.48 2.40 -16.46
C VAL A 60 12.08 1.78 -16.46
N LEU A 61 11.81 0.87 -17.41
CA LEU A 61 10.49 0.22 -17.51
C LEU A 61 10.20 -0.65 -16.29
N GLN A 62 11.21 -1.27 -15.70
CA GLN A 62 11.04 -2.09 -14.50
C GLN A 62 10.76 -1.24 -13.26
N LEU A 63 11.27 -0.01 -13.22
CA LEU A 63 11.04 0.88 -12.08
C LEU A 63 9.61 1.41 -12.02
N LEU A 64 8.90 1.45 -13.16
CA LEU A 64 7.52 1.97 -13.18
C LEU A 64 6.58 1.22 -12.23
N PRO A 65 6.48 -0.11 -12.27
CA PRO A 65 5.66 -0.81 -11.27
C PRO A 65 6.22 -0.71 -9.86
N GLY A 66 7.52 -0.48 -9.71
CA GLY A 66 8.13 -0.28 -8.40
C GLY A 66 7.63 0.97 -7.68
N THR A 67 7.34 2.04 -8.41
CA THR A 67 6.85 3.30 -7.82
C THR A 67 5.47 3.13 -7.18
N GLN A 68 4.66 2.21 -7.66
CA GLN A 68 3.35 1.91 -7.07
C GLN A 68 3.49 1.47 -5.61
N GLY A 69 4.46 0.62 -5.31
CA GLY A 69 4.72 0.17 -3.94
C GLY A 69 5.13 1.33 -3.04
N ILE A 70 5.95 2.25 -3.55
CA ILE A 70 6.35 3.44 -2.81
C ILE A 70 5.15 4.33 -2.51
N TYR A 71 4.28 4.55 -3.50
CA TYR A 71 3.07 5.36 -3.29
C TYR A 71 2.14 4.74 -2.25
N GLY A 72 1.95 3.41 -2.28
CA GLY A 72 1.15 2.72 -1.27
C GLY A 72 1.74 2.86 0.12
N LEU A 73 3.05 2.78 0.25
CA LEU A 73 3.74 2.96 1.53
C LEU A 73 3.57 4.39 2.04
N LEU A 74 3.72 5.40 1.17
CA LEU A 74 3.51 6.79 1.55
C LEU A 74 2.09 7.05 2.04
N ILE A 75 1.10 6.54 1.34
CA ILE A 75 -0.30 6.70 1.76
C ILE A 75 -0.56 5.99 3.08
N GLY A 76 0.04 4.81 3.28
CA GLY A 76 -0.04 4.10 4.55
C GLY A 76 0.50 4.94 5.69
N PHE A 77 1.66 5.58 5.52
CA PHE A 77 2.23 6.48 6.53
C PHE A 77 1.35 7.70 6.77
N VAL A 78 0.81 8.31 5.71
CA VAL A 78 -0.07 9.47 5.85
C VAL A 78 -1.31 9.10 6.65
N ILE A 79 -1.93 7.97 6.37
CA ILE A 79 -3.11 7.51 7.10
C ILE A 79 -2.76 7.21 8.56
N ALA A 80 -1.66 6.51 8.81
CA ALA A 80 -1.21 6.21 10.16
C ALA A 80 -0.95 7.50 10.95
N SER A 81 -0.34 8.49 10.32
CA SER A 81 -0.07 9.78 10.94
C SER A 81 -1.36 10.53 11.26
N LYS A 82 -2.32 10.58 10.31
CA LYS A 82 -3.61 11.24 10.53
C LYS A 82 -4.46 10.55 11.58
N ALA A 83 -4.32 9.24 11.73
CA ALA A 83 -5.04 8.46 12.71
C ALA A 83 -4.35 8.44 14.08
N ASN A 84 -3.24 9.16 14.23
CA ASN A 84 -2.44 9.21 15.46
C ASN A 84 -1.92 7.83 15.90
N LEU A 85 -1.64 6.95 14.95
CA LEU A 85 -1.13 5.60 15.24
C LEU A 85 0.37 5.58 15.51
N LEU A 86 1.11 6.57 15.01
CA LEU A 86 2.57 6.63 15.13
C LEU A 86 3.03 7.38 16.38
N GLY A 87 2.12 8.01 17.11
CA GLY A 87 2.44 8.76 18.31
C GLY A 87 1.35 8.67 19.34
N ALA A 88 1.53 9.35 20.48
CA ALA A 88 0.57 9.37 21.57
C ALA A 88 -0.54 10.38 21.25
N GLY A 89 -1.34 10.08 20.24
CA GLY A 89 -2.47 10.92 19.85
C GLY A 89 -3.77 10.47 20.50
N SER A 90 -4.78 11.32 20.43
CA SER A 90 -6.13 10.96 20.87
C SER A 90 -6.79 10.05 19.83
N ALA A 91 -7.76 9.26 20.29
CA ALA A 91 -8.53 8.42 19.40
C ALA A 91 -9.33 9.26 18.41
N ILE A 92 -9.47 8.75 17.20
CA ILE A 92 -10.32 9.41 16.18
C ILE A 92 -11.70 8.78 16.18
N SER A 93 -12.69 9.52 15.64
CA SER A 93 -14.05 9.02 15.55
C SER A 93 -14.15 7.85 14.55
N PRO A 94 -15.15 6.97 14.70
CA PRO A 94 -15.36 5.91 13.71
C PRO A 94 -15.60 6.43 12.29
N GLU A 95 -16.30 7.59 12.15
CA GLU A 95 -16.51 8.19 10.84
C GLU A 95 -15.21 8.64 10.21
N ALA A 96 -14.31 9.26 10.98
CA ALA A 96 -13.00 9.65 10.48
C ALA A 96 -12.16 8.42 10.08
N GLY A 97 -12.22 7.36 10.89
CA GLY A 97 -11.53 6.12 10.58
C GLY A 97 -12.03 5.48 9.30
N MET A 98 -13.34 5.46 9.10
CA MET A 98 -13.93 4.92 7.88
C MET A 98 -13.56 5.76 6.66
N SER A 99 -13.53 7.08 6.80
CA SER A 99 -13.10 7.97 5.71
C SER A 99 -11.67 7.70 5.29
N LEU A 100 -10.76 7.49 6.25
CA LEU A 100 -9.37 7.18 5.96
C LEU A 100 -9.23 5.78 5.32
N PHE A 101 -10.00 4.81 5.79
CA PHE A 101 -10.01 3.48 5.20
C PHE A 101 -10.46 3.51 3.74
N LEU A 102 -11.56 4.21 3.45
CA LEU A 102 -12.07 4.33 2.09
C LEU A 102 -11.11 5.11 1.19
N ALA A 103 -10.43 6.12 1.73
CA ALA A 103 -9.45 6.89 0.98
C ALA A 103 -8.23 6.05 0.59
N ALA A 104 -7.94 4.98 1.32
CA ALA A 104 -6.83 4.09 1.02
C ALA A 104 -7.11 3.16 -0.16
N LEU A 105 -8.39 2.84 -0.44
CA LEU A 105 -8.74 1.84 -1.44
C LEU A 105 -8.25 2.14 -2.86
N PRO A 106 -8.29 3.40 -3.35
CA PRO A 106 -7.79 3.67 -4.69
C PRO A 106 -6.31 3.38 -4.89
N ILE A 107 -5.49 3.45 -3.82
CA ILE A 107 -4.06 3.20 -3.92
C ILE A 107 -3.71 1.74 -3.62
N ALA A 108 -4.58 1.06 -2.90
CA ALA A 108 -4.36 -0.35 -2.55
C ALA A 108 -4.46 -1.36 -3.76
#